data_dc3af1cc6282d278d80027cf5e47b9c7
#
_entry.id   dc3af1cc6282d278d80027cf5e47b9c7
#
_cell.length_a   1.000
_cell.length_b   1.000
_cell.length_c   1.000
_cell.angle_alpha   90.00
_cell.angle_beta   90.00
_cell.angle_gamma   90.00
#
_symmetry.space_group_name_H-M   'P 1'
#
loop_
_entity.id
_entity.type
_entity.pdbx_description
1 polymer ?
#
loop_
_entity_poly.entity_id
_entity_poly.type
_entity_poly.pdbx_seq_one_letter_code
_entity_poly.pdbx_strand_id
1 'polypeptide(L)'
;GDEFILCFPRITEEAFRRKLHRIRKKVEQVQFSDYPTLQITLSIGGYYEKAIVRSLMPLADKMLYSAKEKRNTVKIGKTVMLL
;
A
#
# COMPACT_ATOMS: atom_id res chain seq x y z
N GLY A 1 -14.62 -0.55 8.84
CA GLY A 1 -13.75 0.42 8.28
C GLY A 1 -13.43 0.19 6.83
N ASP A 2 -12.79 1.13 6.26
CA ASP A 2 -12.43 1.14 4.84
C ASP A 2 -10.98 0.73 4.62
N GLU A 3 -10.41 -0.04 5.52
CA GLU A 3 -9.03 -0.46 5.43
C GLU A 3 -8.93 -1.94 5.14
N PHE A 4 -7.95 -2.30 4.30
CA PHE A 4 -7.68 -3.68 3.92
C PHE A 4 -6.22 -3.99 4.20
N ILE A 5 -5.96 -5.24 4.52
CA ILE A 5 -4.60 -5.71 4.76
C ILE A 5 -4.29 -6.78 3.72
N LEU A 6 -3.15 -6.64 3.06
CA LEU A 6 -2.64 -7.63 2.12
C LEU A 6 -1.27 -8.09 2.59
N CYS A 7 -1.04 -9.39 2.54
CA CYS A 7 0.23 -9.99 2.90
C CYS A 7 0.81 -10.71 1.69
N PHE A 8 2.09 -10.49 1.44
CA PHE A 8 2.79 -11.10 0.31
C PHE A 8 3.99 -11.88 0.84
N PRO A 9 3.81 -13.18 1.13
CA PRO A 9 4.95 -13.98 1.60
C PRO A 9 5.94 -14.23 0.47
N ARG A 10 7.22 -14.28 0.83
CA ARG A 10 8.30 -14.67 -0.09
C ARG A 10 8.38 -13.80 -1.35
N ILE A 11 8.13 -12.52 -1.21
CA ILE A 11 8.21 -11.59 -2.32
C ILE A 11 9.51 -10.80 -2.24
N THR A 12 10.09 -10.43 -3.38
CA THR A 12 11.23 -9.53 -3.39
C THR A 12 10.78 -8.11 -3.13
N GLU A 13 11.70 -7.26 -2.66
CA GLU A 13 11.39 -5.87 -2.41
C GLU A 13 10.90 -5.18 -3.68
N GLU A 14 11.57 -5.44 -4.80
CA GLU A 14 11.19 -4.84 -6.08
C GLU A 14 9.79 -5.26 -6.52
N ALA A 15 9.48 -6.56 -6.42
CA ALA A 15 8.16 -7.06 -6.79
C ALA A 15 7.07 -6.52 -5.86
N PHE A 16 7.38 -6.40 -4.57
CA PHE A 16 6.47 -5.82 -3.59
C PHE A 16 6.13 -4.37 -3.96
N ARG A 17 7.16 -3.58 -4.25
CA ARG A 17 7.01 -2.18 -4.63
C ARG A 17 6.17 -2.03 -5.90
N ARG A 18 6.49 -2.81 -6.93
CA ARG A 18 5.73 -2.78 -8.19
C ARG A 18 4.27 -3.16 -7.98
N LYS A 19 4.03 -4.18 -7.15
CA LYS A 19 2.68 -4.67 -6.91
C LYS A 19 1.81 -3.60 -6.26
N LEU A 20 2.33 -2.89 -5.27
CA LEU A 20 1.58 -1.83 -4.60
C LEU A 20 1.26 -0.67 -5.54
N HIS A 21 2.23 -0.24 -6.34
CA HIS A 21 1.99 0.81 -7.32
C HIS A 21 0.98 0.39 -8.37
N ARG A 22 1.03 -0.86 -8.80
CA ARG A 22 0.07 -1.39 -9.78
C ARG A 22 -1.34 -1.40 -9.22
N ILE A 23 -1.51 -1.83 -7.97
CA ILE A 23 -2.83 -1.86 -7.33
C ILE A 23 -3.41 -0.45 -7.25
N ARG A 24 -2.61 0.51 -6.77
CA ARG A 24 -3.06 1.89 -6.69
C ARG A 24 -3.52 2.41 -8.06
N LYS A 25 -2.70 2.18 -9.08
CA LYS A 25 -2.99 2.69 -10.42
C LYS A 25 -4.22 2.03 -11.04
N LYS A 26 -4.39 0.73 -10.84
CA LYS A 26 -5.56 0.01 -11.36
C LYS A 26 -6.85 0.51 -10.74
N VAL A 27 -6.85 0.79 -9.44
CA VAL A 27 -8.05 1.33 -8.79
C VAL A 27 -8.36 2.73 -9.30
N GLU A 28 -7.34 3.55 -9.47
CA GLU A 28 -7.51 4.90 -10.01
C GLU A 28 -8.13 4.89 -11.40
N GLN A 29 -7.84 3.87 -12.21
CA GLN A 29 -8.29 3.77 -13.60
C GLN A 29 -9.66 3.11 -13.73
N VAL A 30 -10.26 2.62 -12.65
CA VAL A 30 -11.59 2.00 -12.72
C VAL A 30 -12.61 3.05 -13.13
N GLN A 31 -13.46 2.67 -14.09
CA GLN A 31 -14.58 3.50 -14.52
C GLN A 31 -15.88 2.78 -14.22
N PHE A 32 -16.84 3.53 -13.73
CA PHE A 32 -18.14 3.00 -13.35
C PHE A 32 -19.16 3.45 -14.39
N SER A 33 -19.69 2.49 -15.18
CA SER A 33 -20.60 2.81 -16.29
C SER A 33 -21.85 3.55 -15.82
N ASP A 34 -22.37 3.18 -14.62
CA ASP A 34 -23.55 3.82 -14.06
C ASP A 34 -23.25 5.18 -13.39
N TYR A 35 -21.99 5.45 -13.13
CA TYR A 35 -21.56 6.68 -12.44
C TYR A 35 -20.27 7.19 -13.09
N PRO A 36 -20.40 7.75 -14.31
CA PRO A 36 -19.21 8.07 -15.11
C PRO A 36 -18.30 9.16 -14.51
N THR A 37 -18.81 9.95 -13.57
CA THR A 37 -17.99 10.98 -12.90
C THR A 37 -17.38 10.49 -11.58
N LEU A 38 -17.73 9.28 -11.15
CA LEU A 38 -17.21 8.74 -9.90
C LEU A 38 -15.78 8.24 -10.11
N GLN A 39 -14.88 8.68 -9.24
CA GLN A 39 -13.50 8.20 -9.22
C GLN A 39 -13.13 7.78 -7.81
N ILE A 40 -12.53 6.61 -7.70
CA ILE A 40 -12.04 6.09 -6.41
C ILE A 40 -10.52 6.01 -6.48
N THR A 41 -9.86 6.39 -5.43
CA THR A 41 -8.43 6.24 -5.31
C THR A 41 -8.08 5.49 -4.03
N LEU A 42 -6.87 4.93 -3.99
CA LEU A 42 -6.34 4.26 -2.81
C LEU A 42 -5.11 4.98 -2.31
N SER A 43 -5.02 5.09 -0.99
CA SER A 43 -3.76 5.39 -0.33
C SER A 43 -3.23 4.08 0.24
N ILE A 44 -1.97 3.77 0.00
CA ILE A 44 -1.39 2.49 0.37
C ILE A 44 -0.15 2.73 1.22
N GLY A 45 -0.14 2.13 2.41
CA GLY A 45 1.05 2.05 3.21
C GLY A 45 1.54 0.62 3.23
N GLY A 46 2.79 0.40 2.93
CA GLY A 46 3.39 -0.91 2.93
C GLY A 46 4.64 -0.95 3.78
N TYR A 47 4.98 -2.14 4.26
CA TYR A 47 6.22 -2.31 4.97
C TYR A 47 6.86 -3.61 4.53
N TYR A 48 8.08 -3.51 4.04
CA TYR A 48 8.83 -4.65 3.55
C TYR A 48 9.88 -5.07 4.57
N GLU A 49 9.69 -6.23 5.15
CA GLU A 49 10.60 -6.78 6.15
C GLU A 49 10.39 -8.27 6.27
N LYS A 50 11.44 -9.00 6.60
CA LYS A 50 11.35 -10.42 6.89
C LYS A 50 10.99 -10.57 8.37
N ALA A 51 9.70 -10.63 8.66
CA ALA A 51 9.19 -10.71 10.03
C ALA A 51 7.79 -11.30 10.03
N ILE A 52 7.26 -11.53 11.21
CA ILE A 52 5.88 -12.02 11.34
C ILE A 52 4.91 -10.86 11.08
N VAL A 53 3.73 -11.21 10.53
CA VAL A 53 2.71 -10.22 10.14
C VAL A 53 2.34 -9.30 11.30
N ARG A 54 2.19 -9.86 12.51
CA ARG A 54 1.82 -9.06 13.69
C ARG A 54 2.78 -7.90 13.93
N SER A 55 4.07 -8.13 13.72
CA SER A 55 5.09 -7.09 13.90
C SER A 55 5.06 -6.05 12.78
N LEU A 56 4.63 -6.46 11.59
CA LEU A 56 4.62 -5.58 10.42
C LEU A 56 3.40 -4.67 10.36
N MET A 57 2.28 -5.11 10.94
CA MET A 57 1.02 -4.36 10.84
C MET A 57 1.12 -2.91 11.34
N PRO A 58 1.64 -2.65 12.54
CA PRO A 58 1.73 -1.25 12.99
C PRO A 58 2.68 -0.42 12.14
N LEU A 59 3.71 -1.04 11.56
CA LEU A 59 4.65 -0.35 10.69
C LEU A 59 3.99 0.03 9.36
N ALA A 60 3.25 -0.90 8.76
CA ALA A 60 2.51 -0.62 7.54
C ALA A 60 1.41 0.42 7.78
N ASP A 61 0.74 0.35 8.92
CA ASP A 61 -0.29 1.33 9.29
C ASP A 61 0.29 2.73 9.40
N LYS A 62 1.49 2.85 9.95
CA LYS A 62 2.19 4.14 10.03
C LYS A 62 2.48 4.70 8.64
N MET A 63 2.89 3.84 7.71
CA MET A 63 3.12 4.24 6.32
C MET A 63 1.82 4.64 5.64
N LEU A 64 0.73 3.94 5.94
CA LEU A 64 -0.59 4.27 5.41
C LEU A 64 -1.03 5.65 5.90
N TYR A 65 -0.83 5.95 7.17
CA TYR A 65 -1.15 7.26 7.72
C TYR A 65 -0.41 8.36 6.95
N SER A 66 0.88 8.14 6.68
CA SER A 66 1.67 9.06 5.89
C SER A 66 1.13 9.21 4.46
N ALA A 67 0.74 8.11 3.84
CA ALA A 67 0.18 8.12 2.48
C ALA A 67 -1.13 8.91 2.44
N LYS A 68 -1.94 8.82 3.50
CA LYS A 68 -3.23 9.51 3.57
C LYS A 68 -3.09 11.03 3.66
N GLU A 69 -1.94 11.54 4.03
CA GLU A 69 -1.71 12.98 4.02
C GLU A 69 -1.83 13.55 2.61
N LYS A 70 -1.37 12.80 1.62
CA LYS A 70 -1.42 13.21 0.22
C LYS A 70 -2.58 12.58 -0.53
N ARG A 71 -3.00 11.37 -0.16
CA ARG A 71 -3.99 10.56 -0.84
C ARG A 71 -3.48 10.09 -2.22
N ASN A 72 -4.12 9.07 -2.76
CA ASN A 72 -3.76 8.48 -4.05
C ASN A 72 -2.24 8.28 -4.17
N THR A 73 -1.66 7.67 -3.15
CA THR A 73 -0.21 7.61 -2.96
C THR A 73 0.17 6.28 -2.34
N VAL A 74 1.36 5.82 -2.65
CA VAL A 74 1.98 4.65 -2.03
C VAL A 74 3.17 5.12 -1.21
N LYS A 75 3.22 4.71 0.06
CA LYS A 75 4.37 4.91 0.94
C LYS A 75 4.85 3.56 1.43
N ILE A 76 6.13 3.29 1.28
CA ILE A 76 6.72 2.01 1.65
C ILE A 76 7.90 2.26 2.59
N GLY A 77 7.86 1.56 3.71
CA GLY A 77 8.97 1.58 4.65
C GLY A 77 9.70 0.26 4.67
N LYS A 78 10.89 0.27 5.19
CA LYS A 78 11.64 -0.92 5.50
C LYS A 78 12.65 -0.60 6.61
N THR A 79 13.04 -1.65 7.33
CA THR A 79 14.05 -1.48 8.35
C THR A 79 15.42 -1.30 7.71
N VAL A 80 16.13 -0.28 8.13
CA VAL A 80 17.49 -0.03 7.71
C VAL A 80 18.40 -0.25 8.91
N MET A 81 19.40 -1.10 8.75
CA MET A 81 20.40 -1.30 9.78
C MET A 81 21.50 -0.28 9.62
N LEU A 82 21.76 0.48 10.69
CA LEU A 82 22.87 1.42 10.74
C LEU A 82 24.02 0.75 11.52
N LEU A 83 25.14 0.61 10.87
CA LEU A 83 26.33 0.02 11.46
C LEU A 83 27.31 1.09 11.86
#